data_f94cf4317755b239374b3238492a1356
#
_entry.id   f94cf4317755b239374b3238492a1356
#
_cell.length_a   1.000
_cell.length_b   1.000
_cell.length_c   1.000
_cell.angle_alpha   90.00
_cell.angle_beta   90.00
_cell.angle_gamma   90.00
#
_symmetry.space_group_name_H-M   'P 1'
#
loop_
_entity.id
_entity.type
_entity.pdbx_description
1 polymer ?
#
loop_
_entity_poly.entity_id
_entity_poly.type
_entity_poly.pdbx_seq_one_letter_code
_entity_poly.pdbx_strand_id
1 'polypeptide(L)'
;MEPGAVAFQPLSVSDLIDETFRIFRRNFLLFVGICAVLMVPVGLIAVFQQVAVQQHRSDLLFNIATSGLVELVRGVVYVGVLSATFHAFTEVRAGRNLTIGEAYNVGMERFPAMLWVGILYTIALAFVSITIIGIPFAIFLSVAWLFGLHATAFEGKSGRSALARSRALVKGDWWRVLGITFLVSMVVAVVSLVFSIPGIALSLLVAFGRNDTSFRIISTVVTTVAGTAGAIVTGPVVYIASVLLYFDLRARKEGFDLEIMANQAEASARSASLQS
;
A
#
# COMPACT_ATOMS: atom_id res chain seq x y z
N MET A 1 19.89 -8.22 21.96
CA MET A 1 19.70 -9.33 21.01
C MET A 1 18.94 -8.78 19.82
N GLU A 2 19.59 -8.59 18.68
CA GLU A 2 18.90 -8.22 17.46
C GLU A 2 17.89 -9.31 17.11
N PRO A 3 16.61 -8.98 16.81
CA PRO A 3 15.65 -9.98 16.37
C PRO A 3 16.15 -10.56 15.06
N GLY A 4 16.35 -11.90 15.05
CA GLY A 4 16.98 -12.65 14.00
C GLY A 4 16.61 -12.17 12.61
N ALA A 5 17.59 -11.72 11.86
CA ALA A 5 17.47 -11.39 10.46
C ALA A 5 16.99 -12.65 9.72
N VAL A 6 15.71 -12.71 9.42
CA VAL A 6 15.18 -13.72 8.51
C VAL A 6 15.86 -13.44 7.18
N ALA A 7 16.80 -14.29 6.79
CA ALA A 7 17.53 -14.16 5.53
C ALA A 7 16.51 -14.20 4.38
N PHE A 8 16.23 -13.05 3.79
CA PHE A 8 15.41 -12.97 2.60
C PHE A 8 16.28 -13.37 1.40
N GLN A 9 15.98 -14.51 0.79
CA GLN A 9 16.54 -14.86 -0.50
C GLN A 9 15.77 -14.13 -1.60
N PRO A 10 16.44 -13.75 -2.69
CA PRO A 10 15.79 -13.15 -3.84
C PRO A 10 14.67 -14.04 -4.38
N LEU A 11 13.46 -13.51 -4.48
CA LEU A 11 12.27 -14.23 -4.94
C LEU A 11 12.09 -14.05 -6.45
N SER A 12 11.60 -15.08 -7.15
CA SER A 12 11.04 -14.90 -8.48
C SER A 12 9.69 -14.18 -8.39
N VAL A 13 9.16 -13.71 -9.52
CA VAL A 13 7.86 -13.02 -9.54
C VAL A 13 6.73 -13.98 -9.11
N SER A 14 6.78 -15.22 -9.58
CA SER A 14 5.81 -16.26 -9.19
C SER A 14 5.88 -16.57 -7.71
N ASP A 15 7.10 -16.76 -7.16
CA ASP A 15 7.28 -17.06 -5.73
C ASP A 15 6.77 -15.93 -4.84
N LEU A 16 6.95 -14.66 -5.27
CA LEU A 16 6.46 -13.51 -4.53
C LEU A 16 4.92 -13.50 -4.47
N ILE A 17 4.26 -13.80 -5.59
CA ILE A 17 2.80 -13.87 -5.65
C ILE A 17 2.31 -15.04 -4.80
N ASP A 18 2.88 -16.23 -4.96
CA ASP A 18 2.49 -17.43 -4.21
C ASP A 18 2.68 -17.22 -2.72
N GLU A 19 3.80 -16.62 -2.29
CA GLU A 19 4.07 -16.29 -0.89
C GLU A 19 3.07 -15.27 -0.35
N THR A 20 2.71 -14.25 -1.15
CA THR A 20 1.69 -13.25 -0.79
C THR A 20 0.37 -13.93 -0.45
N PHE A 21 -0.12 -14.80 -1.35
CA PHE A 21 -1.38 -15.50 -1.14
C PHE A 21 -1.30 -16.53 -0.01
N ARG A 22 -0.16 -17.19 0.17
CA ARG A 22 0.07 -18.12 1.26
C ARG A 22 -0.04 -17.44 2.63
N ILE A 23 0.65 -16.31 2.81
CA ILE A 23 0.59 -15.53 4.05
C ILE A 23 -0.82 -15.00 4.29
N PHE A 24 -1.45 -14.43 3.26
CA PHE A 24 -2.79 -13.90 3.34
C PHE A 24 -3.82 -14.96 3.74
N ARG A 25 -3.86 -16.10 3.04
CA ARG A 25 -4.82 -17.18 3.30
C ARG A 25 -4.64 -17.79 4.69
N ARG A 26 -3.40 -17.97 5.15
CA ARG A 26 -3.11 -18.53 6.47
C ARG A 26 -3.56 -17.60 7.60
N ASN A 27 -3.54 -16.29 7.39
CA ASN A 27 -3.85 -15.29 8.40
C ASN A 27 -4.99 -14.35 7.94
N PHE A 28 -5.95 -14.89 7.20
CA PHE A 28 -7.02 -14.15 6.56
C PHE A 28 -7.78 -13.23 7.52
N LEU A 29 -8.26 -13.80 8.66
CA LEU A 29 -9.05 -13.05 9.63
C LEU A 29 -8.26 -11.92 10.30
N LEU A 30 -6.97 -12.11 10.54
CA LEU A 30 -6.10 -11.07 11.10
C LEU A 30 -5.97 -9.89 10.13
N PHE A 31 -5.56 -10.13 8.90
CA PHE A 31 -5.31 -9.07 7.94
C PHE A 31 -6.59 -8.35 7.47
N VAL A 32 -7.65 -9.10 7.23
CA VAL A 32 -8.97 -8.54 6.91
C VAL A 32 -9.51 -7.75 8.11
N GLY A 33 -9.36 -8.28 9.33
CA GLY A 33 -9.77 -7.59 10.55
C GLY A 33 -9.02 -6.28 10.78
N ILE A 34 -7.69 -6.24 10.54
CA ILE A 34 -6.91 -4.99 10.59
C ILE A 34 -7.49 -3.96 9.61
N CYS A 35 -7.77 -4.36 8.37
CA CYS A 35 -8.39 -3.44 7.40
C CYS A 35 -9.79 -3.01 7.82
N ALA A 36 -10.63 -3.94 8.30
CA ALA A 36 -12.02 -3.68 8.63
C ALA A 36 -12.20 -2.65 9.76
N VAL A 37 -11.36 -2.73 10.81
CA VAL A 37 -11.48 -1.86 12.01
C VAL A 37 -11.48 -0.38 11.64
N LEU A 38 -10.64 0.06 10.74
CA LEU A 38 -10.56 1.46 10.31
C LEU A 38 -11.34 1.75 9.02
N MET A 39 -11.42 0.80 8.09
CA MET A 39 -12.08 1.03 6.80
C MET A 39 -13.62 1.01 6.91
N VAL A 40 -14.21 0.26 7.85
CA VAL A 40 -15.67 0.25 8.04
C VAL A 40 -16.18 1.62 8.49
N PRO A 41 -15.66 2.26 9.56
CA PRO A 41 -16.06 3.62 9.93
C PRO A 41 -15.91 4.63 8.79
N VAL A 42 -14.79 4.58 8.06
CA VAL A 42 -14.57 5.48 6.91
C VAL A 42 -15.54 5.19 5.78
N GLY A 43 -15.87 3.93 5.53
CA GLY A 43 -16.89 3.53 4.56
C GLY A 43 -18.26 4.11 4.90
N LEU A 44 -18.65 4.08 6.18
CA LEU A 44 -19.88 4.72 6.65
C LEU A 44 -19.86 6.23 6.42
N ILE A 45 -18.76 6.91 6.78
CA ILE A 45 -18.59 8.35 6.52
C ILE A 45 -18.73 8.63 5.00
N ALA A 46 -18.12 7.80 4.16
CA ALA A 46 -18.21 7.93 2.71
C ALA A 46 -19.65 7.74 2.20
N VAL A 47 -20.42 6.82 2.77
CA VAL A 47 -21.86 6.67 2.43
C VAL A 47 -22.63 7.94 2.76
N PHE A 48 -22.48 8.48 3.97
CA PHE A 48 -23.15 9.73 4.37
C PHE A 48 -22.76 10.90 3.47
N GLN A 49 -21.47 11.06 3.18
CA GLN A 49 -20.97 12.10 2.29
C GLN A 49 -21.55 11.97 0.87
N GLN A 50 -21.57 10.76 0.31
CA GLN A 50 -22.10 10.54 -1.04
C GLN A 50 -23.61 10.83 -1.14
N VAL A 51 -24.37 10.49 -0.09
CA VAL A 51 -25.81 10.83 0.00
C VAL A 51 -25.99 12.35 0.11
N ALA A 52 -25.19 13.04 0.94
CA ALA A 52 -25.26 14.49 1.07
C ALA A 52 -24.90 15.22 -0.24
N VAL A 53 -23.88 14.78 -0.97
CA VAL A 53 -23.53 15.27 -2.29
C VAL A 53 -24.67 15.14 -3.29
N GLN A 54 -25.46 14.05 -3.22
CA GLN A 54 -26.62 13.88 -4.07
C GLN A 54 -27.73 14.91 -3.79
N GLN A 55 -27.88 15.34 -2.54
CA GLN A 55 -28.86 16.36 -2.14
C GLN A 55 -28.40 17.78 -2.49
N HIS A 56 -27.11 18.05 -2.49
CA HIS A 56 -26.48 19.36 -2.74
C HIS A 56 -25.74 19.41 -4.08
N ARG A 57 -26.27 18.78 -5.12
CA ARG A 57 -25.59 18.64 -6.42
C ARG A 57 -25.14 19.93 -7.10
N SER A 58 -25.92 20.99 -6.93
CA SER A 58 -25.62 22.31 -7.50
C SER A 58 -24.58 23.10 -6.71
N ASP A 59 -24.27 22.69 -5.48
CA ASP A 59 -23.31 23.37 -4.63
C ASP A 59 -21.91 22.79 -4.83
N LEU A 60 -21.17 23.39 -5.75
CA LEU A 60 -19.81 22.98 -6.11
C LEU A 60 -18.84 23.06 -4.92
N LEU A 61 -18.93 24.14 -4.12
CA LEU A 61 -18.03 24.33 -2.97
C LEU A 61 -18.28 23.28 -1.89
N PHE A 62 -19.55 23.01 -1.59
CA PHE A 62 -19.93 21.95 -0.66
C PHE A 62 -19.38 20.58 -1.12
N ASN A 63 -19.54 20.27 -2.40
CA ASN A 63 -19.11 18.98 -2.95
C ASN A 63 -17.58 18.84 -2.93
N ILE A 64 -16.83 19.88 -3.29
CA ILE A 64 -15.36 19.87 -3.25
C ILE A 64 -14.87 19.75 -1.79
N ALA A 65 -15.43 20.54 -0.88
CA ALA A 65 -15.01 20.57 0.51
C ALA A 65 -15.25 19.23 1.21
N THR A 66 -16.47 18.65 1.07
CA THR A 66 -16.82 17.39 1.70
C THR A 66 -16.07 16.20 1.10
N SER A 67 -15.89 16.18 -0.22
CA SER A 67 -15.08 15.14 -0.88
C SER A 67 -13.62 15.23 -0.48
N GLY A 68 -13.03 16.43 -0.44
CA GLY A 68 -11.66 16.66 0.01
C GLY A 68 -11.45 16.22 1.45
N LEU A 69 -12.38 16.53 2.36
CA LEU A 69 -12.30 16.10 3.74
C LEU A 69 -12.33 14.56 3.88
N VAL A 70 -13.23 13.90 3.18
CA VAL A 70 -13.31 12.43 3.21
C VAL A 70 -12.04 11.79 2.65
N GLU A 71 -11.47 12.33 1.57
CA GLU A 71 -10.20 11.81 1.03
C GLU A 71 -9.01 12.05 1.97
N LEU A 72 -8.97 13.16 2.71
CA LEU A 72 -7.97 13.38 3.75
C LEU A 72 -8.09 12.34 4.88
N VAL A 73 -9.31 12.12 5.38
CA VAL A 73 -9.57 11.07 6.41
C VAL A 73 -9.16 9.69 5.89
N ARG A 74 -9.51 9.39 4.65
CA ARG A 74 -9.15 8.13 3.99
C ARG A 74 -7.64 7.95 3.88
N GLY A 75 -6.90 9.00 3.53
CA GLY A 75 -5.43 9.00 3.48
C GLY A 75 -4.79 8.72 4.84
N VAL A 76 -5.29 9.37 5.91
CA VAL A 76 -4.83 9.15 7.28
C VAL A 76 -5.08 7.70 7.71
N VAL A 77 -6.28 7.18 7.46
CA VAL A 77 -6.67 5.80 7.77
C VAL A 77 -5.84 4.80 6.99
N TYR A 78 -5.59 5.06 5.71
CA TYR A 78 -4.72 4.23 4.88
C TYR A 78 -3.33 4.03 5.49
N VAL A 79 -2.70 5.11 5.96
CA VAL A 79 -1.39 5.03 6.65
C VAL A 79 -1.49 4.24 7.95
N GLY A 80 -2.58 4.39 8.72
CA GLY A 80 -2.81 3.62 9.94
C GLY A 80 -2.94 2.12 9.68
N VAL A 81 -3.73 1.74 8.68
CA VAL A 81 -3.88 0.34 8.26
C VAL A 81 -2.55 -0.24 7.77
N LEU A 82 -1.78 0.52 6.97
CA LEU A 82 -0.46 0.10 6.52
C LEU A 82 0.49 -0.15 7.69
N SER A 83 0.53 0.78 8.66
CA SER A 83 1.41 0.68 9.82
C SER A 83 1.12 -0.58 10.63
N ALA A 84 -0.16 -0.86 10.92
CA ALA A 84 -0.58 -2.07 11.63
C ALA A 84 -0.29 -3.35 10.81
N THR A 85 -0.54 -3.31 9.48
CA THR A 85 -0.30 -4.45 8.60
C THR A 85 1.19 -4.77 8.48
N PHE A 86 2.06 -3.77 8.44
CA PHE A 86 3.51 -3.98 8.37
C PHE A 86 4.04 -4.64 9.64
N HIS A 87 3.54 -4.21 10.81
CA HIS A 87 3.89 -4.87 12.06
C HIS A 87 3.34 -6.30 12.10
N ALA A 88 2.06 -6.51 11.77
CA ALA A 88 1.46 -7.82 11.73
C ALA A 88 2.20 -8.78 10.79
N PHE A 89 2.66 -8.31 9.63
CA PHE A 89 3.47 -9.10 8.70
C PHE A 89 4.76 -9.60 9.34
N THR A 90 5.49 -8.76 10.07
CA THR A 90 6.76 -9.15 10.72
C THR A 90 6.54 -10.20 11.81
N GLU A 91 5.49 -10.04 12.61
CA GLU A 91 5.15 -10.97 13.71
C GLU A 91 4.69 -12.34 13.18
N VAL A 92 3.80 -12.34 12.20
CA VAL A 92 3.33 -13.55 11.52
C VAL A 92 4.49 -14.32 10.89
N ARG A 93 5.44 -13.61 10.28
CA ARG A 93 6.63 -14.22 9.69
C ARG A 93 7.59 -14.78 10.72
N ALA A 94 7.65 -14.19 11.90
CA ALA A 94 8.38 -14.70 13.06
C ALA A 94 7.66 -15.89 13.75
N GLY A 95 6.51 -16.32 13.23
CA GLY A 95 5.73 -17.43 13.78
C GLY A 95 4.97 -17.06 15.06
N ARG A 96 4.84 -15.78 15.39
CA ARG A 96 4.13 -15.30 16.57
C ARG A 96 2.66 -15.03 16.26
N ASN A 97 1.78 -15.41 17.19
CA ASN A 97 0.38 -15.05 17.12
C ASN A 97 0.21 -13.60 17.57
N LEU A 98 -0.59 -12.84 16.85
CA LEU A 98 -0.85 -11.45 17.08
C LEU A 98 -2.35 -11.17 17.05
N THR A 99 -2.82 -10.34 17.96
CA THR A 99 -4.19 -9.79 17.92
C THR A 99 -4.25 -8.51 17.09
N ILE A 100 -5.42 -8.15 16.61
CA ILE A 100 -5.64 -6.90 15.85
C ILE A 100 -5.25 -5.68 16.71
N GLY A 101 -5.58 -5.70 18.01
CA GLY A 101 -5.25 -4.62 18.94
C GLY A 101 -3.74 -4.42 19.09
N GLU A 102 -2.98 -5.49 19.25
CA GLU A 102 -1.51 -5.45 19.33
C GLU A 102 -0.89 -4.93 18.04
N ALA A 103 -1.43 -5.34 16.87
CA ALA A 103 -0.97 -4.83 15.58
C ALA A 103 -1.07 -3.31 15.49
N TYR A 104 -2.18 -2.73 15.96
CA TYR A 104 -2.36 -1.29 16.00
C TYR A 104 -1.49 -0.61 17.08
N ASN A 105 -1.42 -1.14 18.29
CA ASN A 105 -0.67 -0.52 19.39
C ASN A 105 0.80 -0.30 19.00
N VAL A 106 1.45 -1.32 18.45
CA VAL A 106 2.85 -1.20 18.02
C VAL A 106 2.99 -0.45 16.69
N GLY A 107 2.08 -0.71 15.75
CA GLY A 107 2.07 0.00 14.46
C GLY A 107 1.96 1.52 14.65
N MET A 108 1.18 1.99 15.63
CA MET A 108 0.99 3.42 15.90
C MET A 108 2.24 4.16 16.36
N GLU A 109 3.27 3.50 16.85
CA GLU A 109 4.54 4.15 17.22
C GLU A 109 5.21 4.83 16.01
N ARG A 110 5.12 4.21 14.83
CA ARG A 110 5.68 4.74 13.59
C ARG A 110 4.69 5.58 12.77
N PHE A 111 3.42 5.59 13.15
CA PHE A 111 2.35 6.27 12.42
C PHE A 111 2.63 7.75 12.12
N PRO A 112 3.08 8.60 13.07
CA PRO A 112 3.32 10.02 12.78
C PRO A 112 4.40 10.24 11.72
N ALA A 113 5.48 9.45 11.77
CA ALA A 113 6.55 9.50 10.79
C ALA A 113 6.09 9.01 9.40
N MET A 114 5.29 7.94 9.35
CA MET A 114 4.71 7.42 8.13
C MET A 114 3.70 8.42 7.53
N LEU A 115 2.87 9.05 8.37
CA LEU A 115 1.92 10.06 7.92
C LEU A 115 2.64 11.26 7.30
N TRP A 116 3.73 11.72 7.90
CA TRP A 116 4.55 12.79 7.34
C TRP A 116 5.12 12.43 5.95
N VAL A 117 5.65 11.22 5.79
CA VAL A 117 6.15 10.73 4.49
C VAL A 117 5.01 10.62 3.47
N GLY A 118 3.84 10.13 3.89
CA GLY A 118 2.64 10.06 3.04
C GLY A 118 2.18 11.43 2.56
N ILE A 119 2.18 12.44 3.43
CA ILE A 119 1.85 13.83 3.07
C ILE A 119 2.85 14.38 2.04
N LEU A 120 4.15 14.23 2.30
CA LEU A 120 5.19 14.68 1.36
C LEU A 120 5.05 14.01 -0.01
N TYR A 121 4.82 12.70 -0.02
CA TYR A 121 4.57 11.92 -1.23
C TYR A 121 3.37 12.42 -2.00
N THR A 122 2.22 12.59 -1.32
CA THR A 122 0.97 13.02 -1.94
C THR A 122 1.07 14.44 -2.50
N ILE A 123 1.64 15.39 -1.74
CA ILE A 123 1.82 16.77 -2.20
C ILE A 123 2.75 16.82 -3.43
N ALA A 124 3.86 16.08 -3.40
CA ALA A 124 4.81 16.06 -4.50
C ALA A 124 4.18 15.47 -5.78
N LEU A 125 3.46 14.36 -5.67
CA LEU A 125 2.76 13.77 -6.82
C LEU A 125 1.64 14.67 -7.33
N ALA A 126 0.83 15.24 -6.44
CA ALA A 126 -0.24 16.17 -6.83
C ALA A 126 0.34 17.36 -7.62
N PHE A 127 1.42 17.97 -7.12
CA PHE A 127 2.07 19.08 -7.79
C PHE A 127 2.58 18.73 -9.19
N VAL A 128 3.23 17.58 -9.33
CA VAL A 128 3.75 17.11 -10.62
C VAL A 128 2.60 16.77 -11.58
N SER A 129 1.48 16.24 -11.08
CA SER A 129 0.33 15.81 -11.90
C SER A 129 -0.55 16.96 -12.39
N ILE A 130 -0.33 18.20 -11.97
CA ILE A 130 -1.12 19.38 -12.42
C ILE A 130 -1.05 19.55 -13.93
N THR A 131 0.06 19.18 -14.55
CA THR A 131 0.25 19.30 -15.99
C THR A 131 0.20 17.94 -16.69
N ILE A 132 -0.31 17.92 -17.93
CA ILE A 132 -0.34 16.67 -18.74
C ILE A 132 1.08 16.12 -18.92
N ILE A 133 2.07 16.99 -19.12
CA ILE A 133 3.48 16.61 -19.25
C ILE A 133 4.03 16.03 -17.94
N GLY A 134 3.49 16.45 -16.79
CA GLY A 134 3.88 15.93 -15.48
C GLY A 134 3.38 14.51 -15.20
N ILE A 135 2.34 14.03 -15.89
CA ILE A 135 1.78 12.68 -15.66
C ILE A 135 2.82 11.56 -15.81
N PRO A 136 3.63 11.49 -16.88
CA PRO A 136 4.70 10.49 -16.99
C PRO A 136 5.73 10.58 -15.85
N PHE A 137 6.06 11.80 -15.42
CA PHE A 137 6.95 12.00 -14.28
C PHE A 137 6.31 11.57 -12.96
N ALA A 138 5.01 11.80 -12.76
CA ALA A 138 4.27 11.33 -11.60
C ALA A 138 4.26 9.79 -11.54
N ILE A 139 4.06 9.11 -12.67
CA ILE A 139 4.18 7.64 -12.75
C ILE A 139 5.60 7.18 -12.38
N PHE A 140 6.62 7.84 -12.94
CA PHE A 140 8.01 7.52 -12.59
C PHE A 140 8.29 7.70 -11.10
N LEU A 141 7.86 8.82 -10.52
CA LEU A 141 8.05 9.11 -9.10
C LEU A 141 7.22 8.20 -8.19
N SER A 142 6.01 7.82 -8.59
CA SER A 142 5.17 6.92 -7.79
C SER A 142 5.82 5.56 -7.58
N VAL A 143 6.46 5.02 -8.61
CA VAL A 143 7.24 3.78 -8.52
C VAL A 143 8.54 4.00 -7.73
N ALA A 144 9.26 5.09 -8.00
CA ALA A 144 10.53 5.40 -7.34
C ALA A 144 10.39 5.61 -5.82
N TRP A 145 9.23 6.11 -5.36
CA TRP A 145 8.95 6.40 -3.97
C TRP A 145 7.97 5.42 -3.31
N LEU A 146 7.62 4.32 -4.00
CA LEU A 146 6.68 3.30 -3.53
C LEU A 146 7.01 2.76 -2.13
N PHE A 147 8.29 2.64 -1.83
CA PHE A 147 8.78 2.08 -0.58
C PHE A 147 9.12 3.13 0.49
N GLY A 148 8.71 4.39 0.33
CA GLY A 148 8.95 5.43 1.32
C GLY A 148 8.37 5.10 2.69
N LEU A 149 7.11 4.64 2.72
CA LEU A 149 6.44 4.20 3.96
C LEU A 149 7.09 2.94 4.56
N HIS A 150 7.56 2.01 3.72
CA HIS A 150 8.29 0.81 4.17
C HIS A 150 9.63 1.18 4.81
N ALA A 151 10.39 2.10 4.21
CA ALA A 151 11.65 2.59 4.78
C ALA A 151 11.42 3.30 6.14
N THR A 152 10.27 3.95 6.31
CA THR A 152 9.91 4.54 7.61
C THR A 152 9.57 3.47 8.64
N ALA A 153 8.77 2.50 8.26
CA ALA A 153 8.32 1.44 9.16
C ALA A 153 9.46 0.51 9.60
N PHE A 154 10.30 0.08 8.65
CA PHE A 154 11.31 -0.95 8.90
C PHE A 154 12.72 -0.40 9.20
N GLU A 155 13.08 0.77 8.64
CA GLU A 155 14.42 1.37 8.84
C GLU A 155 14.38 2.62 9.74
N GLY A 156 13.22 3.09 10.20
CA GLY A 156 13.09 4.28 11.03
C GLY A 156 13.43 5.60 10.33
N LYS A 157 13.53 5.60 8.99
CA LYS A 157 13.79 6.81 8.21
C LYS A 157 12.53 7.65 8.12
N SER A 158 12.66 8.97 8.00
CA SER A 158 11.49 9.86 7.91
C SER A 158 11.69 10.95 6.87
N GLY A 159 10.59 11.53 6.40
CA GLY A 159 10.60 12.65 5.48
C GLY A 159 11.37 12.35 4.20
N ARG A 160 12.23 13.27 3.79
CA ARG A 160 13.02 13.17 2.55
C ARG A 160 13.99 11.97 2.56
N SER A 161 14.50 11.57 3.72
CA SER A 161 15.43 10.44 3.80
C SER A 161 14.74 9.10 3.48
N ALA A 162 13.47 8.93 3.84
CA ALA A 162 12.68 7.76 3.49
C ALA A 162 12.42 7.68 1.98
N LEU A 163 12.07 8.82 1.34
CA LEU A 163 11.87 8.89 -0.12
C LEU A 163 13.18 8.66 -0.89
N ALA A 164 14.29 9.22 -0.39
CA ALA A 164 15.62 8.99 -0.99
C ALA A 164 16.03 7.51 -0.89
N ARG A 165 15.76 6.85 0.26
CA ARG A 165 16.01 5.41 0.44
C ARG A 165 15.17 4.58 -0.53
N SER A 166 13.89 4.88 -0.66
CA SER A 166 13.01 4.23 -1.63
C SER A 166 13.56 4.33 -3.05
N ARG A 167 13.95 5.55 -3.47
CA ARG A 167 14.54 5.76 -4.80
C ARG A 167 15.85 4.98 -4.98
N ALA A 168 16.69 4.89 -3.96
CA ALA A 168 17.92 4.11 -4.01
C ALA A 168 17.65 2.62 -4.19
N LEU A 169 16.63 2.07 -3.51
CA LEU A 169 16.20 0.68 -3.65
C LEU A 169 15.63 0.37 -5.03
N VAL A 170 14.84 1.28 -5.61
CA VAL A 170 14.19 1.08 -6.92
C VAL A 170 15.15 1.33 -8.09
N LYS A 171 16.21 2.11 -7.88
CA LYS A 171 17.17 2.45 -8.94
C LYS A 171 17.80 1.19 -9.55
N GLY A 172 17.64 1.01 -10.86
CA GLY A 172 18.09 -0.16 -11.62
C GLY A 172 17.03 -1.25 -11.80
N ASP A 173 16.06 -1.33 -10.86
CA ASP A 173 14.98 -2.33 -10.89
C ASP A 173 13.60 -1.72 -11.15
N TRP A 174 13.53 -0.49 -11.66
CA TRP A 174 12.30 0.27 -11.80
C TRP A 174 11.22 -0.48 -12.60
N TRP A 175 11.59 -1.07 -13.73
CA TRP A 175 10.68 -1.85 -14.57
C TRP A 175 10.18 -3.12 -13.90
N ARG A 176 11.04 -3.77 -13.11
CA ARG A 176 10.67 -4.94 -12.32
C ARG A 176 9.64 -4.55 -11.24
N VAL A 177 9.89 -3.45 -10.52
CA VAL A 177 8.96 -2.95 -9.50
C VAL A 177 7.63 -2.57 -10.11
N LEU A 178 7.63 -1.83 -11.22
CA LEU A 178 6.42 -1.48 -11.95
C LEU A 178 5.66 -2.74 -12.40
N GLY A 179 6.36 -3.70 -13.00
CA GLY A 179 5.75 -4.93 -13.52
C GLY A 179 5.10 -5.77 -12.43
N ILE A 180 5.78 -5.98 -11.31
CA ILE A 180 5.23 -6.75 -10.18
C ILE A 180 4.04 -6.00 -9.55
N THR A 181 4.17 -4.69 -9.32
CA THR A 181 3.10 -3.88 -8.76
C THR A 181 1.87 -3.87 -9.68
N PHE A 182 2.09 -3.76 -11.00
CA PHE A 182 1.03 -3.82 -11.99
C PHE A 182 0.33 -5.18 -11.98
N LEU A 183 1.10 -6.28 -11.94
CA LEU A 183 0.55 -7.63 -11.90
C LEU A 183 -0.30 -7.88 -10.64
N VAL A 184 0.20 -7.49 -9.48
CA VAL A 184 -0.56 -7.58 -8.21
C VAL A 184 -1.84 -6.73 -8.30
N SER A 185 -1.73 -5.51 -8.82
CA SER A 185 -2.88 -4.61 -9.00
C SER A 185 -3.92 -5.19 -9.96
N MET A 186 -3.50 -5.88 -11.02
CA MET A 186 -4.39 -6.55 -11.97
C MET A 186 -5.17 -7.69 -11.31
N VAL A 187 -4.49 -8.52 -10.50
CA VAL A 187 -5.16 -9.59 -9.75
C VAL A 187 -6.18 -9.02 -8.78
N VAL A 188 -5.79 -7.99 -8.04
CA VAL A 188 -6.69 -7.29 -7.09
C VAL A 188 -7.86 -6.64 -7.81
N ALA A 189 -7.64 -6.03 -8.99
CA ALA A 189 -8.69 -5.42 -9.79
C ALA A 189 -9.75 -6.44 -10.23
N VAL A 190 -9.34 -7.64 -10.65
CA VAL A 190 -10.27 -8.73 -11.00
C VAL A 190 -11.14 -9.14 -9.82
N VAL A 191 -10.54 -9.30 -8.63
CA VAL A 191 -11.30 -9.64 -7.42
C VAL A 191 -12.23 -8.49 -7.03
N SER A 192 -11.74 -7.25 -7.07
CA SER A 192 -12.54 -6.04 -6.73
C SER A 192 -13.70 -5.84 -7.70
N LEU A 193 -13.55 -6.25 -8.97
CA LEU A 193 -14.64 -6.20 -9.95
C LEU A 193 -15.83 -7.05 -9.51
N VAL A 194 -15.60 -8.23 -8.92
CA VAL A 194 -16.67 -9.10 -8.41
C VAL A 194 -17.50 -8.37 -7.35
N PHE A 195 -16.84 -7.69 -6.41
CA PHE A 195 -17.53 -6.88 -5.40
C PHE A 195 -18.27 -5.69 -6.02
N SER A 196 -17.79 -5.15 -7.13
CA SER A 196 -18.39 -3.99 -7.79
C SER A 196 -19.62 -4.32 -8.63
N ILE A 197 -19.86 -5.60 -8.99
CA ILE A 197 -20.98 -6.02 -9.86
C ILE A 197 -22.34 -5.48 -9.41
N PRO A 198 -22.76 -5.58 -8.13
CA PRO A 198 -24.06 -5.07 -7.70
C PRO A 198 -24.20 -3.55 -7.92
N GLY A 199 -23.14 -2.80 -7.61
CA GLY A 199 -23.12 -1.36 -7.80
C GLY A 199 -23.15 -0.95 -9.27
N ILE A 200 -22.40 -1.66 -10.13
CA ILE A 200 -22.40 -1.43 -11.58
C ILE A 200 -23.80 -1.70 -12.15
N ALA A 201 -24.44 -2.82 -11.78
CA ALA A 201 -25.77 -3.17 -12.26
C ALA A 201 -26.81 -2.09 -11.91
N LEU A 202 -26.80 -1.61 -10.65
CA LEU A 202 -27.70 -0.53 -10.21
C LEU A 202 -27.38 0.80 -10.92
N SER A 203 -26.12 1.12 -11.11
CA SER A 203 -25.69 2.34 -11.82
C SER A 203 -26.13 2.33 -13.30
N LEU A 204 -26.10 1.19 -13.96
CA LEU A 204 -26.63 1.03 -15.31
C LEU A 204 -28.15 1.25 -15.35
N LEU A 205 -28.93 0.74 -14.38
CA LEU A 205 -30.36 0.98 -14.32
C LEU A 205 -30.67 2.48 -14.13
N VAL A 206 -29.86 3.21 -13.36
CA VAL A 206 -29.95 4.68 -13.26
C VAL A 206 -29.69 5.32 -14.62
N ALA A 207 -28.68 4.90 -15.34
CA ALA A 207 -28.31 5.43 -16.65
C ALA A 207 -29.38 5.16 -17.72
N PHE A 208 -30.08 4.03 -17.63
CA PHE A 208 -31.17 3.65 -18.56
C PHE A 208 -32.56 4.19 -18.18
N GLY A 209 -32.63 5.19 -17.29
CA GLY A 209 -33.84 5.97 -17.04
C GLY A 209 -34.53 5.74 -15.71
N ARG A 210 -34.08 4.81 -14.89
CA ARG A 210 -34.58 4.64 -13.52
C ARG A 210 -33.94 5.67 -12.59
N ASN A 211 -34.36 6.93 -12.71
CA ASN A 211 -33.64 8.08 -12.17
C ASN A 211 -34.39 8.79 -11.01
N ASP A 212 -35.23 8.06 -10.27
CA ASP A 212 -35.82 8.58 -9.06
C ASP A 212 -34.78 8.74 -7.94
N THR A 213 -34.96 9.72 -7.07
CA THR A 213 -33.99 10.07 -6.03
C THR A 213 -33.70 8.91 -5.09
N SER A 214 -34.73 8.16 -4.69
CA SER A 214 -34.58 7.02 -3.79
C SER A 214 -33.72 5.91 -4.40
N PHE A 215 -33.95 5.58 -5.68
CA PHE A 215 -33.20 4.55 -6.38
C PHE A 215 -31.71 4.92 -6.54
N ARG A 216 -31.45 6.21 -6.82
CA ARG A 216 -30.08 6.73 -6.90
C ARG A 216 -29.33 6.67 -5.56
N ILE A 217 -30.02 7.00 -4.47
CA ILE A 217 -29.43 6.86 -3.12
C ILE A 217 -29.09 5.39 -2.84
N ILE A 218 -30.03 4.48 -3.12
CA ILE A 218 -29.80 3.03 -2.95
C ILE A 218 -28.60 2.57 -3.78
N SER A 219 -28.55 2.94 -5.05
CA SER A 219 -27.41 2.61 -5.94
C SER A 219 -26.08 3.12 -5.37
N THR A 220 -26.05 4.34 -4.89
CA THR A 220 -24.86 4.95 -4.28
C THR A 220 -24.41 4.21 -3.02
N VAL A 221 -25.36 3.91 -2.13
CA VAL A 221 -25.09 3.17 -0.89
C VAL A 221 -24.52 1.78 -1.21
N VAL A 222 -25.17 1.04 -2.10
CA VAL A 222 -24.73 -0.31 -2.49
C VAL A 222 -23.34 -0.26 -3.12
N THR A 223 -23.08 0.69 -4.02
CA THR A 223 -21.76 0.85 -4.66
C THR A 223 -20.67 1.16 -3.65
N THR A 224 -20.93 2.07 -2.71
CA THR A 224 -19.95 2.47 -1.70
C THR A 224 -19.67 1.34 -0.70
N VAL A 225 -20.70 0.65 -0.24
CA VAL A 225 -20.56 -0.50 0.68
C VAL A 225 -19.81 -1.64 0.00
N ALA A 226 -20.20 -2.00 -1.22
CA ALA A 226 -19.56 -3.05 -2.00
C ALA A 226 -18.09 -2.74 -2.29
N GLY A 227 -17.78 -1.50 -2.68
CA GLY A 227 -16.40 -1.03 -2.88
C GLY A 227 -15.56 -1.08 -1.60
N THR A 228 -16.14 -0.66 -0.47
CA THR A 228 -15.48 -0.74 0.84
C THR A 228 -15.20 -2.19 1.24
N ALA A 229 -16.18 -3.09 1.08
CA ALA A 229 -15.99 -4.51 1.34
C ALA A 229 -14.91 -5.12 0.46
N GLY A 230 -14.90 -4.78 -0.83
CA GLY A 230 -13.84 -5.18 -1.77
C GLY A 230 -12.47 -4.72 -1.31
N ALA A 231 -12.33 -3.46 -0.90
CA ALA A 231 -11.08 -2.88 -0.42
C ALA A 231 -10.58 -3.55 0.88
N ILE A 232 -11.48 -3.90 1.79
CA ILE A 232 -11.14 -4.61 3.04
C ILE A 232 -10.56 -5.99 2.76
N VAL A 233 -11.12 -6.71 1.77
CA VAL A 233 -10.66 -8.06 1.42
C VAL A 233 -9.40 -8.02 0.57
N THR A 234 -9.29 -7.11 -0.38
CA THR A 234 -8.18 -7.08 -1.33
C THR A 234 -6.97 -6.25 -0.86
N GLY A 235 -7.20 -5.26 0.00
CA GLY A 235 -6.14 -4.39 0.52
C GLY A 235 -4.96 -5.15 1.13
N PRO A 236 -5.18 -6.12 2.03
CA PRO A 236 -4.10 -6.91 2.62
C PRO A 236 -3.18 -7.58 1.60
N VAL A 237 -3.73 -8.04 0.48
CA VAL A 237 -2.93 -8.68 -0.59
C VAL A 237 -1.90 -7.69 -1.15
N VAL A 238 -2.33 -6.46 -1.44
CA VAL A 238 -1.44 -5.39 -1.92
C VAL A 238 -0.37 -5.06 -0.88
N TYR A 239 -0.77 -4.95 0.38
CA TYR A 239 0.15 -4.56 1.46
C TYR A 239 1.20 -5.64 1.71
N ILE A 240 0.80 -6.91 1.78
CA ILE A 240 1.72 -8.05 1.95
C ILE A 240 2.68 -8.15 0.75
N ALA A 241 2.15 -8.05 -0.48
CA ALA A 241 2.96 -8.07 -1.70
C ALA A 241 4.00 -6.94 -1.71
N SER A 242 3.60 -5.73 -1.31
CA SER A 242 4.50 -4.58 -1.25
C SER A 242 5.63 -4.74 -0.23
N VAL A 243 5.34 -5.36 0.92
CA VAL A 243 6.36 -5.68 1.94
C VAL A 243 7.31 -6.75 1.44
N LEU A 244 6.81 -7.82 0.82
CA LEU A 244 7.66 -8.86 0.23
C LEU A 244 8.57 -8.29 -0.86
N LEU A 245 8.04 -7.45 -1.74
CA LEU A 245 8.81 -6.79 -2.79
C LEU A 245 9.88 -5.84 -2.22
N TYR A 246 9.56 -5.11 -1.14
CA TYR A 246 10.52 -4.27 -0.42
C TYR A 246 11.71 -5.09 0.10
N PHE A 247 11.44 -6.21 0.77
CA PHE A 247 12.50 -7.08 1.30
C PHE A 247 13.25 -7.83 0.18
N ASP A 248 12.60 -8.22 -0.92
CA ASP A 248 13.26 -8.81 -2.09
C ASP A 248 14.29 -7.84 -2.70
N LEU A 249 13.91 -6.57 -2.89
CA LEU A 249 14.84 -5.55 -3.41
C LEU A 249 15.99 -5.26 -2.44
N ARG A 250 15.68 -5.25 -1.15
CA ARG A 250 16.68 -5.05 -0.11
C ARG A 250 17.69 -6.20 -0.10
N ALA A 251 17.21 -7.45 -0.13
CA ALA A 251 18.07 -8.63 -0.17
C ALA A 251 18.97 -8.66 -1.41
N ARG A 252 18.43 -8.28 -2.59
CA ARG A 252 19.21 -8.22 -3.84
C ARG A 252 20.34 -7.18 -3.78
N LYS A 253 20.07 -6.02 -3.20
CA LYS A 253 21.07 -4.92 -3.18
C LYS A 253 22.06 -5.04 -2.03
N GLU A 254 21.57 -5.33 -0.83
CA GLU A 254 22.44 -5.44 0.35
C GLU A 254 23.20 -6.78 0.34
N GLY A 255 22.64 -7.86 -0.21
CA GLY A 255 23.33 -9.12 -0.40
C GLY A 255 24.47 -9.02 -1.42
N PHE A 256 24.25 -8.30 -2.51
CA PHE A 256 25.27 -8.07 -3.53
C PHE A 256 26.45 -7.21 -3.00
N ASP A 257 26.15 -6.20 -2.19
CA ASP A 257 27.19 -5.36 -1.56
C ASP A 257 28.07 -6.17 -0.59
N LEU A 258 27.48 -7.09 0.19
CA LEU A 258 28.20 -7.98 1.08
C LEU A 258 29.09 -8.97 0.31
N GLU A 259 28.63 -9.51 -0.80
CA GLU A 259 29.40 -10.40 -1.66
C GLU A 259 30.61 -9.68 -2.29
N ILE A 260 30.42 -8.44 -2.75
CA ILE A 260 31.53 -7.60 -3.25
C ILE A 260 32.55 -7.34 -2.15
N MET A 261 32.12 -6.99 -0.95
CA MET A 261 33.02 -6.75 0.19
C MET A 261 33.78 -8.01 0.60
N ALA A 262 33.13 -9.16 0.61
CA ALA A 262 33.77 -10.45 0.89
C ALA A 262 34.84 -10.77 -0.17
N ASN A 263 34.54 -10.64 -1.45
CA ASN A 263 35.47 -10.87 -2.55
C ASN A 263 36.66 -9.91 -2.50
N GLN A 264 36.47 -8.63 -2.14
CA GLN A 264 37.55 -7.66 -1.96
C GLN A 264 38.45 -8.00 -0.77
N ALA A 265 37.87 -8.45 0.35
CA ALA A 265 38.62 -8.89 1.51
C ALA A 265 39.48 -10.12 1.20
N GLU A 266 38.93 -11.10 0.47
CA GLU A 266 39.69 -12.29 0.04
C GLU A 266 40.81 -11.92 -0.95
N ALA A 267 40.57 -11.01 -1.89
CA ALA A 267 41.59 -10.55 -2.83
C ALA A 267 42.73 -9.83 -2.09
N SER A 268 42.38 -9.01 -1.09
CA SER A 268 43.34 -8.30 -0.25
C SER A 268 44.20 -9.26 0.59
N ALA A 269 43.57 -10.28 1.16
CA ALA A 269 44.26 -11.32 1.93
C ALA A 269 45.24 -12.15 1.07
N ARG A 270 44.82 -12.49 -0.17
CA ARG A 270 45.70 -13.20 -1.13
C ARG A 270 46.90 -12.35 -1.56
N SER A 271 46.70 -11.06 -1.83
CA SER A 271 47.80 -10.15 -2.20
C SER A 271 48.81 -9.98 -1.06
N ALA A 272 48.35 -9.91 0.19
CA ALA A 272 49.22 -9.83 1.37
C ALA A 272 50.05 -11.13 1.58
N SER A 273 49.45 -12.30 1.33
CA SER A 273 50.15 -13.58 1.44
C SER A 273 51.18 -13.84 0.34
N LEU A 274 51.09 -13.16 -0.81
CA LEU A 274 52.05 -13.25 -1.90
C LEU A 274 53.24 -12.28 -1.72
N GLN A 275 53.15 -11.33 -0.79
CA GLN A 275 54.20 -10.35 -0.47
C GLN A 275 55.02 -10.72 0.78
N SER A 276 54.58 -11.76 1.52
CA SER A 276 55.33 -12.33 2.65
C SER A 276 56.13 -13.56 2.21
#